data_2eabf4154abed3a5099a8ee0ba1bce13
#
_entry.id   2eabf4154abed3a5099a8ee0ba1bce13
#
_cell.length_a   1.000
_cell.length_b   1.000
_cell.length_c   1.000
_cell.angle_alpha   90.00
_cell.angle_beta   90.00
_cell.angle_gamma   90.00
#
_symmetry.space_group_name_H-M   'P 1'
#
loop_
_entity.id
_entity.type
_entity.pdbx_description
1 polymer ?
#
loop_
_entity_poly.entity_id
_entity_poly.type
_entity_poly.pdbx_seq_one_letter_code
_entity_poly.pdbx_strand_id
1 'polypeptide(L)'
;MKTKLYFLTPLLLFALSACNSDDPSSSETDVPAAKERQDIPLTRSETQLADHTLDFSLALLRQASLQEAGKNMLVSPLGTAALLNLMANGAESHTADELYAVLSPSGVSAGELNDFFSKLNTWLPELDNTTSLAQAYSLWMDDQFTVHSGYTDVAQSVLGADVRQLDFQNTQSQQQLYDWCSEKTEGCIREIDCPLADAQLVMLHTLYFKGAWTDKFDPAQTRTETFRGNLREVAVPMMHDRQRAGYAATESFTAVSLPYGNEAYSMLLVLPAAGTDMAQAGRALADGAWKELTSRLYGAQVDLKLPKFTTEVEQPLNEVIAGLGAPTMFKPGADFSKLADGNMFVSKMFQKAKIEVSEEGTKAAAVTAAIMTMSAYE
;
A
#
# COMPACT_ATOMS: atom_id res chain seq x y z
N MET A 1 -31.11 -19.33 -46.71
CA MET A 1 -31.19 -20.79 -46.86
C MET A 1 -30.45 -21.42 -45.66
N LYS A 2 -31.12 -21.76 -44.64
CA LYS A 2 -31.67 -23.09 -44.21
C LYS A 2 -30.72 -24.25 -44.57
N THR A 3 -30.15 -24.93 -43.53
CA THR A 3 -30.42 -26.31 -43.10
C THR A 3 -29.38 -26.64 -42.01
N LYS A 4 -29.70 -26.82 -40.76
CA LYS A 4 -30.09 -28.00 -39.95
C LYS A 4 -29.40 -29.32 -40.42
N LEU A 5 -28.78 -30.19 -39.62
CA LEU A 5 -29.35 -31.01 -38.57
C LEU A 5 -28.40 -32.13 -38.07
N TYR A 6 -28.46 -32.40 -36.76
CA TYR A 6 -28.61 -33.64 -35.97
C TYR A 6 -27.46 -34.62 -35.68
N PHE A 7 -27.29 -34.81 -34.35
CA PHE A 7 -27.32 -36.03 -33.51
C PHE A 7 -26.36 -37.20 -33.82
N LEU A 8 -25.58 -37.63 -32.83
CA LEU A 8 -25.82 -38.86 -32.04
C LEU A 8 -24.71 -39.15 -31.05
N THR A 9 -25.06 -39.25 -29.76
CA THR A 9 -24.33 -39.99 -28.72
C THR A 9 -24.34 -41.49 -29.02
N PRO A 10 -23.38 -42.28 -28.52
CA PRO A 10 -23.77 -43.21 -27.49
C PRO A 10 -22.84 -43.30 -26.27
N LEU A 11 -23.47 -43.42 -25.15
CA LEU A 11 -23.07 -43.92 -23.86
C LEU A 11 -22.46 -45.35 -23.95
N LEU A 12 -21.29 -45.55 -23.32
CA LEU A 12 -20.90 -46.91 -22.91
C LEU A 12 -20.26 -46.87 -21.51
N LEU A 13 -20.98 -47.41 -20.56
CA LEU A 13 -20.49 -47.82 -19.25
C LEU A 13 -19.55 -49.02 -19.43
N PHE A 14 -18.41 -49.01 -18.74
CA PHE A 14 -17.81 -50.22 -18.20
C PHE A 14 -17.24 -49.95 -16.81
N ALA A 15 -17.67 -50.79 -15.90
CA ALA A 15 -17.28 -50.79 -14.50
C ALA A 15 -16.17 -51.85 -14.27
N LEU A 16 -15.46 -51.64 -13.14
CA LEU A 16 -14.70 -52.59 -12.33
C LEU A 16 -13.27 -52.96 -12.75
N SER A 17 -12.29 -52.54 -11.97
CA SER A 17 -11.70 -53.40 -10.91
C SER A 17 -10.66 -52.61 -10.10
N ALA A 18 -10.74 -52.75 -8.78
CA ALA A 18 -9.81 -52.26 -7.79
C ALA A 18 -8.45 -52.97 -7.89
N CYS A 19 -7.37 -52.20 -7.69
CA CYS A 19 -6.17 -52.66 -7.04
C CYS A 19 -5.58 -51.54 -6.18
N ASN A 20 -5.53 -51.79 -4.89
CA ASN A 20 -4.81 -51.01 -3.89
C ASN A 20 -3.34 -50.99 -4.22
N SER A 21 -2.72 -49.80 -4.20
CA SER A 21 -1.34 -49.59 -3.83
C SER A 21 -1.27 -48.26 -3.09
N ASP A 22 -1.02 -48.34 -1.80
CA ASP A 22 -0.73 -47.19 -0.92
C ASP A 22 0.56 -46.50 -1.40
N ASP A 23 0.38 -45.32 -1.96
CA ASP A 23 1.45 -44.33 -2.09
C ASP A 23 1.04 -43.11 -1.25
N PRO A 24 1.92 -42.60 -0.33
CA PRO A 24 1.55 -41.44 0.44
C PRO A 24 1.53 -40.23 -0.50
N SER A 25 0.33 -39.88 -0.95
CA SER A 25 0.10 -38.68 -1.73
C SER A 25 0.57 -37.45 -0.98
N SER A 26 1.56 -36.79 -1.55
CA SER A 26 1.82 -35.37 -1.32
C SER A 26 0.49 -34.63 -1.27
N SER A 27 0.22 -33.96 -0.15
CA SER A 27 -0.89 -33.03 -0.04
C SER A 27 -0.64 -31.89 -1.05
N GLU A 28 -1.23 -32.02 -2.23
CA GLU A 28 -1.54 -30.84 -3.03
C GLU A 28 -2.41 -29.96 -2.13
N THR A 29 -1.85 -28.86 -1.66
CA THR A 29 -2.64 -27.79 -1.07
C THR A 29 -3.58 -27.32 -2.17
N ASP A 30 -4.88 -27.59 -2.02
CA ASP A 30 -5.94 -27.07 -2.88
C ASP A 30 -5.80 -25.53 -2.92
N VAL A 31 -5.15 -25.03 -3.95
CA VAL A 31 -5.12 -23.59 -4.21
C VAL A 31 -6.51 -23.24 -4.75
N PRO A 32 -7.27 -22.39 -4.05
CA PRO A 32 -8.60 -22.02 -4.51
C PRO A 32 -8.56 -21.49 -5.94
N ALA A 33 -9.51 -21.87 -6.76
CA ALA A 33 -9.64 -21.31 -8.10
C ALA A 33 -9.77 -19.77 -8.00
N ALA A 34 -9.03 -19.05 -8.82
CA ALA A 34 -9.07 -17.59 -8.83
C ALA A 34 -10.50 -17.10 -9.15
N LYS A 35 -10.97 -16.14 -8.36
CA LYS A 35 -12.24 -15.43 -8.65
C LYS A 35 -12.11 -14.68 -9.98
N GLU A 36 -13.23 -14.48 -10.66
CA GLU A 36 -13.28 -13.56 -11.79
C GLU A 36 -12.96 -12.14 -11.30
N ARG A 37 -12.15 -11.40 -12.07
CA ARG A 37 -11.81 -10.02 -11.78
C ARG A 37 -13.06 -9.16 -11.68
N GLN A 38 -13.13 -8.36 -10.63
CA GLN A 38 -14.17 -7.37 -10.40
C GLN A 38 -13.55 -6.00 -10.19
N ASP A 39 -14.23 -4.96 -10.64
CA ASP A 39 -13.87 -3.58 -10.34
C ASP A 39 -14.66 -3.09 -9.13
N ILE A 40 -14.08 -2.19 -8.33
CA ILE A 40 -14.78 -1.56 -7.21
C ILE A 40 -15.89 -0.66 -7.78
N PRO A 41 -17.16 -0.84 -7.39
CA PRO A 41 -18.26 -0.03 -7.91
C PRO A 41 -18.23 1.37 -7.28
N LEU A 42 -17.53 2.31 -7.93
CA LEU A 42 -17.43 3.69 -7.48
C LEU A 42 -18.55 4.55 -8.04
N THR A 43 -19.15 5.37 -7.19
CA THR A 43 -20.00 6.48 -7.60
C THR A 43 -19.17 7.57 -8.28
N ARG A 44 -19.81 8.57 -8.86
CA ARG A 44 -19.10 9.69 -9.49
C ARG A 44 -18.24 10.47 -8.48
N SER A 45 -18.73 10.70 -7.28
CA SER A 45 -17.98 11.38 -6.22
C SER A 45 -16.78 10.54 -5.78
N GLU A 46 -16.97 9.23 -5.58
CA GLU A 46 -15.88 8.31 -5.22
C GLU A 46 -14.84 8.16 -6.33
N THR A 47 -15.24 8.25 -7.62
CA THR A 47 -14.29 8.29 -8.74
C THR A 47 -13.41 9.54 -8.67
N GLN A 48 -14.00 10.70 -8.34
CA GLN A 48 -13.23 11.92 -8.14
C GLN A 48 -12.27 11.83 -6.95
N LEU A 49 -12.68 11.15 -5.85
CA LEU A 49 -11.81 10.85 -4.71
C LEU A 49 -10.68 9.90 -5.09
N ALA A 50 -10.95 8.88 -5.90
CA ALA A 50 -9.93 7.96 -6.40
C ALA A 50 -8.89 8.68 -7.28
N ASP A 51 -9.34 9.57 -8.17
CA ASP A 51 -8.46 10.40 -8.99
C ASP A 51 -7.60 11.33 -8.13
N HIS A 52 -8.20 11.96 -7.10
CA HIS A 52 -7.48 12.82 -6.17
C HIS A 52 -6.46 12.01 -5.31
N THR A 53 -6.84 10.80 -4.89
CA THR A 53 -5.93 9.90 -4.17
C THR A 53 -4.74 9.49 -5.03
N LEU A 54 -4.92 9.34 -6.35
CA LEU A 54 -3.82 9.13 -7.29
C LEU A 54 -2.92 10.37 -7.37
N ASP A 55 -3.50 11.56 -7.50
CA ASP A 55 -2.75 12.82 -7.54
C ASP A 55 -1.98 13.04 -6.22
N PHE A 56 -2.59 12.74 -5.06
CA PHE A 56 -1.91 12.69 -3.76
C PHE A 56 -0.73 11.69 -3.76
N SER A 57 -0.94 10.49 -4.31
CA SER A 57 0.09 9.44 -4.36
C SER A 57 1.32 9.89 -5.15
N LEU A 58 1.10 10.55 -6.28
CA LEU A 58 2.17 11.10 -7.13
C LEU A 58 2.87 12.29 -6.46
N ALA A 59 2.10 13.15 -5.79
CA ALA A 59 2.65 14.28 -5.03
C ALA A 59 3.48 13.80 -3.83
N LEU A 60 3.02 12.75 -3.11
CA LEU A 60 3.77 12.11 -2.02
C LEU A 60 5.10 11.54 -2.53
N LEU A 61 5.07 10.79 -3.64
CA LEU A 61 6.26 10.26 -4.29
C LEU A 61 7.24 11.38 -4.66
N ARG A 62 6.74 12.45 -5.26
CA ARG A 62 7.54 13.63 -5.62
C ARG A 62 8.21 14.25 -4.40
N GLN A 63 7.46 14.55 -3.34
CA GLN A 63 8.00 15.19 -2.13
C GLN A 63 9.02 14.28 -1.43
N ALA A 64 8.72 12.99 -1.28
CA ALA A 64 9.64 12.03 -0.70
C ALA A 64 10.94 11.92 -1.51
N SER A 65 10.87 11.95 -2.86
CA SER A 65 12.05 11.87 -3.74
C SER A 65 13.00 13.08 -3.63
N LEU A 66 12.52 14.21 -3.13
CA LEU A 66 13.35 15.41 -2.93
C LEU A 66 14.20 15.32 -1.66
N GLN A 67 13.79 14.54 -0.66
CA GLN A 67 14.47 14.48 0.64
C GLN A 67 15.63 13.50 0.66
N GLU A 68 15.55 12.39 -0.07
CA GLU A 68 16.48 11.27 0.02
C GLU A 68 17.16 10.95 -1.33
N ALA A 69 17.77 11.98 -1.93
CA ALA A 69 18.46 11.84 -3.21
C ALA A 69 19.53 10.72 -3.17
N GLY A 70 19.42 9.78 -4.10
CA GLY A 70 20.37 8.67 -4.25
C GLY A 70 20.15 7.47 -3.33
N LYS A 71 19.10 7.45 -2.50
CA LYS A 71 18.72 6.29 -1.70
C LYS A 71 17.51 5.57 -2.28
N ASN A 72 17.34 4.31 -1.91
CA ASN A 72 16.09 3.59 -2.17
C ASN A 72 14.97 4.25 -1.35
N MET A 73 13.82 4.40 -1.97
CA MET A 73 12.62 4.96 -1.35
C MET A 73 11.46 3.98 -1.53
N LEU A 74 10.67 3.85 -0.49
CA LEU A 74 9.46 3.03 -0.51
C LEU A 74 8.37 3.74 0.29
N VAL A 75 7.27 4.08 -0.37
CA VAL A 75 6.12 4.75 0.25
C VAL A 75 4.83 3.99 -0.04
N SER A 76 3.89 4.02 0.90
CA SER A 76 2.53 3.52 0.75
C SER A 76 1.56 4.71 0.80
N PRO A 77 1.22 5.31 -0.34
CA PRO A 77 0.35 6.48 -0.36
C PRO A 77 -1.05 6.20 0.21
N LEU A 78 -1.62 5.02 -0.08
CA LEU A 78 -2.93 4.65 0.46
C LEU A 78 -2.91 4.60 1.99
N GLY A 79 -1.88 3.99 2.59
CA GLY A 79 -1.73 3.95 4.05
C GLY A 79 -1.53 5.32 4.67
N THR A 80 -0.74 6.16 4.01
CA THR A 80 -0.53 7.55 4.45
C THR A 80 -1.84 8.35 4.38
N ALA A 81 -2.58 8.28 3.26
CA ALA A 81 -3.86 8.98 3.11
C ALA A 81 -4.90 8.52 4.13
N ALA A 82 -4.98 7.21 4.39
CA ALA A 82 -5.91 6.66 5.37
C ALA A 82 -5.58 7.12 6.81
N LEU A 83 -4.30 7.17 7.18
CA LEU A 83 -3.87 7.71 8.47
C LEU A 83 -4.15 9.20 8.59
N LEU A 84 -3.89 9.98 7.54
CA LEU A 84 -4.25 11.41 7.50
C LEU A 84 -5.76 11.62 7.60
N ASN A 85 -6.58 10.75 6.98
CA ASN A 85 -8.03 10.80 7.15
C ASN A 85 -8.45 10.55 8.61
N LEU A 86 -7.83 9.59 9.28
CA LEU A 86 -8.05 9.36 10.70
C LEU A 86 -7.74 10.61 11.52
N MET A 87 -6.61 11.27 11.23
CA MET A 87 -6.21 12.51 11.88
C MET A 87 -7.16 13.68 11.58
N ALA A 88 -7.63 13.80 10.32
CA ALA A 88 -8.57 14.84 9.92
C ALA A 88 -9.90 14.77 10.69
N ASN A 89 -10.36 13.55 11.04
CA ASN A 89 -11.56 13.39 11.87
C ASN A 89 -11.37 13.89 13.31
N GLY A 90 -10.14 13.97 13.80
CA GLY A 90 -9.79 14.50 15.12
C GLY A 90 -9.46 15.98 15.12
N ALA A 91 -9.29 16.59 13.95
CA ALA A 91 -8.85 17.96 13.76
C ALA A 91 -10.03 18.95 13.63
N GLU A 92 -9.78 20.23 13.97
CA GLU A 92 -10.66 21.36 13.69
C GLU A 92 -9.91 22.53 13.08
N SER A 93 -10.67 23.57 12.70
CA SER A 93 -10.14 24.85 12.25
C SER A 93 -9.14 24.69 11.09
N HIS A 94 -8.09 25.46 11.09
CA HIS A 94 -7.08 25.47 10.04
C HIS A 94 -6.34 24.11 9.86
N THR A 95 -6.14 23.36 10.96
CA THR A 95 -5.55 22.01 10.90
C THR A 95 -6.41 21.05 10.09
N ALA A 96 -7.72 21.09 10.30
CA ALA A 96 -8.68 20.29 9.53
C ALA A 96 -8.71 20.72 8.05
N ASP A 97 -8.76 22.03 7.80
CA ASP A 97 -8.81 22.59 6.43
C ASP A 97 -7.60 22.13 5.60
N GLU A 98 -6.39 22.19 6.18
CA GLU A 98 -5.17 21.71 5.51
C GLU A 98 -5.24 20.20 5.21
N LEU A 99 -5.65 19.38 6.19
CA LEU A 99 -5.74 17.93 6.04
C LEU A 99 -6.76 17.54 4.96
N TYR A 100 -7.95 18.16 4.97
CA TYR A 100 -8.96 17.90 3.94
C TYR A 100 -8.54 18.40 2.57
N ALA A 101 -7.84 19.52 2.47
CA ALA A 101 -7.31 20.02 1.20
C ALA A 101 -6.27 19.08 0.57
N VAL A 102 -5.50 18.38 1.40
CA VAL A 102 -4.54 17.37 0.94
C VAL A 102 -5.24 16.08 0.50
N LEU A 103 -6.34 15.68 1.17
CA LEU A 103 -6.99 14.38 0.99
C LEU A 103 -8.12 14.35 0.00
N SER A 104 -8.76 15.49 -0.29
CA SER A 104 -9.98 15.51 -1.10
C SER A 104 -10.12 16.78 -1.92
N PRO A 105 -10.82 16.71 -3.07
CA PRO A 105 -11.18 17.90 -3.82
C PRO A 105 -12.17 18.77 -3.02
N SER A 106 -12.21 20.05 -3.32
CA SER A 106 -13.12 21.01 -2.69
C SER A 106 -14.58 20.56 -2.79
N GLY A 107 -15.31 20.68 -1.69
CA GLY A 107 -16.73 20.36 -1.61
C GLY A 107 -17.06 18.92 -1.21
N VAL A 108 -16.08 18.07 -0.99
CA VAL A 108 -16.27 16.74 -0.39
C VAL A 108 -16.37 16.88 1.13
N SER A 109 -17.37 16.26 1.71
CA SER A 109 -17.57 16.23 3.16
C SER A 109 -16.67 15.19 3.83
N ALA A 110 -16.42 15.36 5.14
CA ALA A 110 -15.71 14.35 5.94
C ALA A 110 -16.40 12.97 5.90
N GLY A 111 -17.75 12.96 5.87
CA GLY A 111 -18.53 11.72 5.75
C GLY A 111 -18.27 10.99 4.44
N GLU A 112 -18.31 11.70 3.30
CA GLU A 112 -18.03 11.11 1.98
C GLU A 112 -16.59 10.57 1.89
N LEU A 113 -15.63 11.27 2.49
CA LEU A 113 -14.23 10.81 2.54
C LEU A 113 -14.10 9.54 3.41
N ASN A 114 -14.78 9.51 4.57
CA ASN A 114 -14.82 8.34 5.45
C ASN A 114 -15.47 7.13 4.75
N ASP A 115 -16.60 7.34 4.06
CA ASP A 115 -17.29 6.28 3.32
C ASP A 115 -16.40 5.72 2.19
N PHE A 116 -15.64 6.59 1.51
CA PHE A 116 -14.70 6.17 0.49
C PHE A 116 -13.56 5.30 1.05
N PHE A 117 -12.91 5.73 2.15
CA PHE A 117 -11.84 4.92 2.77
C PHE A 117 -12.38 3.62 3.37
N SER A 118 -13.56 3.63 4.00
CA SER A 118 -14.23 2.43 4.49
C SER A 118 -14.54 1.45 3.36
N LYS A 119 -15.01 1.96 2.23
CA LYS A 119 -15.25 1.15 1.03
C LYS A 119 -13.96 0.53 0.50
N LEU A 120 -12.87 1.30 0.37
CA LEU A 120 -11.58 0.76 -0.06
C LEU A 120 -11.06 -0.30 0.90
N ASN A 121 -11.19 -0.07 2.22
CA ASN A 121 -10.77 -1.03 3.23
C ASN A 121 -11.53 -2.36 3.14
N THR A 122 -12.80 -2.32 2.74
CA THR A 122 -13.63 -3.52 2.59
C THR A 122 -13.40 -4.22 1.24
N TRP A 123 -13.32 -3.45 0.14
CA TRP A 123 -13.30 -4.02 -1.20
C TRP A 123 -11.92 -4.49 -1.65
N LEU A 124 -10.86 -3.73 -1.32
CA LEU A 124 -9.51 -4.09 -1.78
C LEU A 124 -9.11 -5.52 -1.40
N PRO A 125 -9.29 -6.02 -0.16
CA PRO A 125 -8.91 -7.40 0.17
C PRO A 125 -9.69 -8.47 -0.60
N GLU A 126 -10.88 -8.13 -1.11
CA GLU A 126 -11.83 -9.07 -1.73
C GLU A 126 -11.71 -9.15 -3.25
N LEU A 127 -10.90 -8.30 -3.89
CA LEU A 127 -10.79 -8.26 -5.35
C LEU A 127 -10.17 -9.53 -5.95
N ASP A 128 -9.27 -10.17 -5.20
CA ASP A 128 -8.58 -11.38 -5.64
C ASP A 128 -8.35 -12.33 -4.45
N ASN A 129 -8.90 -13.53 -4.52
CA ASN A 129 -8.75 -14.55 -3.49
C ASN A 129 -7.40 -15.31 -3.55
N THR A 130 -6.58 -15.05 -4.56
CA THR A 130 -5.22 -15.58 -4.71
C THR A 130 -4.14 -14.58 -4.29
N THR A 131 -4.54 -13.36 -4.00
CA THR A 131 -3.69 -12.27 -3.51
C THR A 131 -4.14 -11.89 -2.10
N SER A 132 -3.22 -11.82 -1.16
CA SER A 132 -3.49 -11.29 0.18
C SER A 132 -3.21 -9.80 0.20
N LEU A 133 -4.23 -9.00 0.45
CA LEU A 133 -4.09 -7.60 0.82
C LEU A 133 -4.80 -7.39 2.14
N ALA A 134 -4.10 -6.96 3.16
CA ALA A 134 -4.65 -6.68 4.46
C ALA A 134 -4.25 -5.27 4.93
N GLN A 135 -5.20 -4.56 5.48
CA GLN A 135 -4.99 -3.27 6.11
C GLN A 135 -5.50 -3.33 7.54
N ALA A 136 -4.81 -2.69 8.45
CA ALA A 136 -5.28 -2.55 9.82
C ALA A 136 -4.89 -1.18 10.38
N TYR A 137 -5.73 -0.68 11.25
CA TYR A 137 -5.57 0.62 11.91
C TYR A 137 -5.57 0.43 13.39
N SER A 138 -4.80 1.23 14.12
CA SER A 138 -4.84 1.22 15.57
C SER A 138 -4.59 2.60 16.16
N LEU A 139 -5.21 2.78 17.32
CA LEU A 139 -5.12 3.97 18.15
C LEU A 139 -4.63 3.52 19.54
N TRP A 140 -3.44 3.93 19.91
CA TRP A 140 -2.79 3.62 21.17
C TRP A 140 -2.73 4.88 22.01
N MET A 141 -3.28 4.84 23.22
CA MET A 141 -3.40 6.00 24.10
C MET A 141 -2.67 5.73 25.41
N ASP A 142 -1.95 6.72 25.90
CA ASP A 142 -1.45 6.68 27.27
C ASP A 142 -2.63 6.57 28.25
N ASP A 143 -2.50 5.81 29.32
CA ASP A 143 -3.58 5.54 30.27
C ASP A 143 -3.95 6.78 31.12
N GLN A 144 -3.09 7.79 31.14
CA GLN A 144 -3.33 9.09 31.76
C GLN A 144 -3.94 10.11 30.81
N PHE A 145 -4.17 9.73 29.54
CA PHE A 145 -4.68 10.62 28.50
C PHE A 145 -6.10 10.20 28.08
N THR A 146 -7.00 11.15 27.94
CA THR A 146 -8.39 10.88 27.59
C THR A 146 -8.68 11.35 26.17
N VAL A 147 -8.97 10.40 25.29
CA VAL A 147 -9.48 10.65 23.95
C VAL A 147 -11.01 10.72 23.99
N HIS A 148 -11.61 11.63 23.24
CA HIS A 148 -13.06 11.77 23.15
C HIS A 148 -13.70 10.51 22.55
N SER A 149 -14.78 10.01 23.20
CA SER A 149 -15.47 8.80 22.74
C SER A 149 -16.01 8.94 21.31
N GLY A 150 -16.49 10.13 20.93
CA GLY A 150 -16.94 10.39 19.56
C GLY A 150 -15.86 10.19 18.51
N TYR A 151 -14.59 10.47 18.83
CA TYR A 151 -13.46 10.20 17.94
C TYR A 151 -13.14 8.70 17.85
N THR A 152 -13.10 8.01 19.00
CA THR A 152 -12.85 6.56 19.01
C THR A 152 -13.96 5.79 18.29
N ASP A 153 -15.22 6.22 18.42
CA ASP A 153 -16.36 5.64 17.71
C ASP A 153 -16.20 5.77 16.18
N VAL A 154 -15.76 6.93 15.70
CA VAL A 154 -15.46 7.13 14.27
C VAL A 154 -14.30 6.24 13.83
N ALA A 155 -13.19 6.22 14.58
CA ALA A 155 -12.04 5.39 14.23
C ALA A 155 -12.40 3.90 14.14
N GLN A 156 -13.23 3.39 15.03
CA GLN A 156 -13.69 2.01 15.03
C GLN A 156 -14.73 1.74 13.93
N SER A 157 -15.74 2.61 13.79
CA SER A 157 -16.85 2.35 12.86
C SER A 157 -16.46 2.56 11.40
N VAL A 158 -15.58 3.52 11.10
CA VAL A 158 -15.16 3.87 9.73
C VAL A 158 -14.01 2.99 9.23
N LEU A 159 -12.98 2.82 10.06
CA LEU A 159 -11.74 2.15 9.66
C LEU A 159 -11.51 0.81 10.37
N GLY A 160 -12.38 0.41 11.30
CA GLY A 160 -12.20 -0.80 12.09
C GLY A 160 -10.95 -0.73 12.99
N ALA A 161 -10.60 0.47 13.47
CA ALA A 161 -9.38 0.68 14.23
C ALA A 161 -9.39 -0.04 15.58
N ASP A 162 -8.30 -0.74 15.90
CA ASP A 162 -8.02 -1.26 17.23
C ASP A 162 -7.72 -0.09 18.19
N VAL A 163 -8.58 0.17 19.16
CA VAL A 163 -8.39 1.23 20.16
C VAL A 163 -7.88 0.62 21.44
N ARG A 164 -6.71 1.04 21.92
CA ARG A 164 -6.04 0.50 23.11
C ARG A 164 -5.52 1.60 24.01
N GLN A 165 -5.61 1.37 25.31
CA GLN A 165 -5.08 2.25 26.35
C GLN A 165 -4.01 1.49 27.14
N LEU A 166 -2.83 2.07 27.28
CA LEU A 166 -1.64 1.45 27.88
C LEU A 166 -0.85 2.50 28.69
N ASP A 167 -0.18 2.06 29.73
CA ASP A 167 0.85 2.86 30.40
C ASP A 167 2.08 3.00 29.47
N PHE A 168 2.29 4.17 28.88
CA PHE A 168 3.40 4.43 27.96
C PHE A 168 4.77 4.50 28.63
N GLN A 169 4.83 4.59 29.96
CA GLN A 169 6.06 4.50 30.73
C GLN A 169 6.50 3.03 30.95
N ASN A 170 5.60 2.08 30.70
CA ASN A 170 5.90 0.66 30.84
C ASN A 170 6.55 0.11 29.54
N THR A 171 7.74 -0.44 29.66
CA THR A 171 8.45 -1.02 28.51
C THR A 171 7.70 -2.16 27.81
N GLN A 172 6.79 -2.86 28.50
CA GLN A 172 5.95 -3.89 27.89
C GLN A 172 4.92 -3.29 26.91
N SER A 173 4.54 -2.04 27.05
CA SER A 173 3.63 -1.35 26.13
C SER A 173 4.27 -1.19 24.75
N GLN A 174 5.55 -0.90 24.70
CA GLN A 174 6.32 -0.85 23.44
C GLN A 174 6.32 -2.21 22.73
N GLN A 175 6.46 -3.30 23.47
CA GLN A 175 6.43 -4.65 22.88
C GLN A 175 5.06 -4.99 22.33
N GLN A 176 3.96 -4.62 23.00
CA GLN A 176 2.60 -4.85 22.49
C GLN A 176 2.36 -4.15 21.15
N LEU A 177 2.90 -2.95 20.98
CA LEU A 177 2.84 -2.20 19.72
C LEU A 177 3.62 -2.91 18.61
N TYR A 178 4.83 -3.42 18.90
CA TYR A 178 5.61 -4.21 17.95
C TYR A 178 4.93 -5.53 17.58
N ASP A 179 4.37 -6.22 18.57
CA ASP A 179 3.64 -7.48 18.37
C ASP A 179 2.43 -7.27 17.45
N TRP A 180 1.70 -6.16 17.63
CA TRP A 180 0.59 -5.79 16.74
C TRP A 180 1.08 -5.52 15.32
N CYS A 181 2.14 -4.75 15.12
CA CYS A 181 2.72 -4.50 13.81
C CYS A 181 3.17 -5.81 13.14
N SER A 182 3.83 -6.69 13.91
CA SER A 182 4.30 -7.99 13.44
C SER A 182 3.13 -8.89 13.04
N GLU A 183 2.08 -8.98 13.86
CA GLU A 183 0.87 -9.75 13.57
C GLU A 183 0.21 -9.28 12.27
N LYS A 184 -0.06 -7.97 12.16
CA LYS A 184 -0.77 -7.38 10.99
C LYS A 184 0.04 -7.38 9.70
N THR A 185 1.36 -7.62 9.77
CA THR A 185 2.25 -7.70 8.60
C THR A 185 2.85 -9.10 8.38
N GLU A 186 2.26 -10.14 8.99
CA GLU A 186 2.77 -11.52 8.92
C GLU A 186 4.27 -11.64 9.22
N GLY A 187 4.75 -10.91 10.23
CA GLY A 187 6.15 -10.89 10.65
C GLY A 187 7.11 -10.15 9.71
N CYS A 188 6.60 -9.47 8.69
CA CYS A 188 7.44 -8.68 7.77
C CYS A 188 8.04 -7.46 8.44
N ILE A 189 7.27 -6.78 9.32
CA ILE A 189 7.72 -5.62 10.09
C ILE A 189 7.53 -5.95 11.56
N ARG A 190 8.64 -6.08 12.28
CA ARG A 190 8.65 -6.53 13.68
C ARG A 190 8.91 -5.40 14.66
N GLU A 191 9.59 -4.37 14.23
CA GLU A 191 10.00 -3.23 15.04
C GLU A 191 9.85 -1.95 14.25
N ILE A 192 9.45 -0.87 14.92
CA ILE A 192 9.37 0.48 14.36
C ILE A 192 9.99 1.46 15.34
N ASP A 193 10.59 2.54 14.84
CA ASP A 193 11.14 3.59 15.68
C ASP A 193 10.04 4.53 16.22
N CYS A 194 9.27 4.01 17.18
CA CYS A 194 8.12 4.66 17.78
C CYS A 194 8.25 4.68 19.32
N PRO A 195 9.11 5.54 19.90
CA PRO A 195 9.24 5.64 21.33
C PRO A 195 7.96 6.19 21.96
N LEU A 196 7.47 5.53 23.01
CA LEU A 196 6.21 5.89 23.70
C LEU A 196 6.39 6.91 24.82
N ALA A 197 7.58 7.00 25.41
CA ALA A 197 7.80 7.72 26.68
C ALA A 197 7.30 9.18 26.72
N ASP A 198 7.36 9.90 25.59
CA ASP A 198 6.92 11.29 25.48
C ASP A 198 5.60 11.42 24.67
N ALA A 199 5.03 10.31 24.25
CA ALA A 199 3.78 10.30 23.49
C ALA A 199 2.56 10.26 24.41
N GLN A 200 1.45 10.85 23.99
CA GLN A 200 0.13 10.68 24.56
C GLN A 200 -0.75 9.80 23.69
N LEU A 201 -0.47 9.82 22.39
CA LEU A 201 -1.22 9.08 21.40
C LEU A 201 -0.31 8.63 20.27
N VAL A 202 -0.48 7.39 19.85
CA VAL A 202 0.14 6.83 18.64
C VAL A 202 -0.94 6.26 17.74
N MET A 203 -0.96 6.69 16.49
CA MET A 203 -1.81 6.13 15.44
C MET A 203 -0.96 5.32 14.49
N LEU A 204 -1.41 4.10 14.18
CA LEU A 204 -0.74 3.23 13.23
C LEU A 204 -1.68 2.78 12.13
N HIS A 205 -1.15 2.68 10.94
CA HIS A 205 -1.74 1.95 9.83
C HIS A 205 -0.74 0.91 9.33
N THR A 206 -1.20 -0.31 9.10
CA THR A 206 -0.42 -1.37 8.45
C THR A 206 -1.04 -1.74 7.12
N LEU A 207 -0.18 -1.98 6.14
CA LEU A 207 -0.55 -2.59 4.86
C LEU A 207 0.34 -3.80 4.63
N TYR A 208 -0.28 -4.94 4.35
CA TYR A 208 0.39 -6.16 3.93
C TYR A 208 -0.14 -6.58 2.56
N PHE A 209 0.75 -6.88 1.64
CA PHE A 209 0.44 -7.38 0.31
C PHE A 209 1.30 -8.60 0.01
N LYS A 210 0.66 -9.66 -0.49
CA LYS A 210 1.32 -10.84 -1.04
C LYS A 210 0.57 -11.30 -2.28
N GLY A 211 1.18 -11.12 -3.44
CA GLY A 211 0.62 -11.51 -4.73
C GLY A 211 1.56 -12.42 -5.49
N ALA A 212 1.05 -13.52 -6.02
CA ALA A 212 1.76 -14.33 -6.99
C ALA A 212 1.61 -13.70 -8.39
N TRP A 213 2.69 -13.71 -9.18
CA TRP A 213 2.57 -13.28 -10.58
C TRP A 213 1.54 -14.14 -11.30
N THR A 214 0.73 -13.56 -12.18
CA THR A 214 -0.16 -14.31 -13.07
C THR A 214 0.66 -15.26 -13.96
N ASP A 215 1.75 -14.73 -14.53
CA ASP A 215 2.78 -15.50 -15.23
C ASP A 215 4.05 -15.45 -14.39
N LYS A 216 4.43 -16.57 -13.74
CA LYS A 216 5.60 -16.65 -12.86
C LYS A 216 6.89 -16.76 -13.66
N PHE A 217 7.97 -16.22 -13.11
CA PHE A 217 9.30 -16.44 -13.68
C PHE A 217 9.78 -17.86 -13.41
N ASP A 218 10.50 -18.44 -14.40
CA ASP A 218 11.18 -19.71 -14.22
C ASP A 218 12.49 -19.50 -13.44
N PRO A 219 12.63 -20.09 -12.22
CA PRO A 219 13.86 -19.96 -11.43
C PRO A 219 15.12 -20.44 -12.16
N ALA A 220 14.99 -21.38 -13.12
CA ALA A 220 16.11 -21.85 -13.92
C ALA A 220 16.66 -20.80 -14.89
N GLN A 221 15.88 -19.76 -15.17
CA GLN A 221 16.29 -18.61 -16.01
C GLN A 221 16.88 -17.47 -15.19
N THR A 222 16.84 -17.54 -13.87
CA THR A 222 17.47 -16.53 -12.98
C THR A 222 18.99 -16.74 -12.98
N ARG A 223 19.73 -15.70 -13.31
CA ARG A 223 21.18 -15.73 -13.34
C ARG A 223 21.79 -14.42 -12.83
N THR A 224 23.00 -14.47 -12.32
CA THR A 224 23.71 -13.28 -11.85
C THR A 224 24.07 -12.38 -13.02
N GLU A 225 23.57 -11.15 -13.02
CA GLU A 225 23.91 -10.10 -13.99
C GLU A 225 24.21 -8.77 -13.26
N THR A 226 24.85 -7.85 -13.98
CA THR A 226 25.12 -6.52 -13.46
C THR A 226 23.86 -5.63 -13.56
N PHE A 227 23.40 -5.16 -12.43
CA PHE A 227 22.40 -4.10 -12.34
C PHE A 227 23.10 -2.74 -12.25
N ARG A 228 22.75 -1.83 -13.14
CA ARG A 228 23.31 -0.48 -13.19
C ARG A 228 22.38 0.46 -12.44
N GLY A 229 22.70 0.69 -11.17
CA GLY A 229 22.02 1.69 -10.34
C GLY A 229 22.62 3.10 -10.59
N ASN A 230 21.95 4.10 -10.04
CA ASN A 230 22.34 5.50 -10.20
C ASN A 230 23.73 5.82 -9.62
N LEU A 231 24.09 5.15 -8.51
CA LEU A 231 25.34 5.42 -7.78
C LEU A 231 26.43 4.35 -8.01
N ARG A 232 26.03 3.13 -8.36
CA ARG A 232 26.96 2.00 -8.53
C ARG A 232 26.36 0.88 -9.35
N GLU A 233 27.23 0.08 -9.91
CA GLU A 233 26.86 -1.22 -10.49
C GLU A 233 26.96 -2.30 -9.40
N VAL A 234 26.01 -3.22 -9.38
CA VAL A 234 25.98 -4.34 -8.45
C VAL A 234 25.60 -5.63 -9.17
N ALA A 235 26.22 -6.75 -8.78
CA ALA A 235 25.82 -8.07 -9.24
C ALA A 235 24.55 -8.49 -8.49
N VAL A 236 23.50 -8.85 -9.22
CA VAL A 236 22.20 -9.26 -8.65
C VAL A 236 21.68 -10.52 -9.34
N PRO A 237 20.87 -11.35 -8.65
CA PRO A 237 20.08 -12.37 -9.32
C PRO A 237 19.07 -11.67 -10.24
N MET A 238 19.22 -11.85 -11.54
CA MET A 238 18.36 -11.26 -12.55
C MET A 238 17.42 -12.34 -13.08
N MET A 239 16.13 -12.16 -12.85
CA MET A 239 15.07 -13.00 -13.39
C MET A 239 14.85 -12.65 -14.86
N HIS A 240 14.75 -13.67 -15.70
CA HIS A 240 14.52 -13.51 -17.14
C HIS A 240 13.23 -14.20 -17.52
N ASP A 241 12.44 -13.53 -18.34
CA ASP A 241 11.28 -14.14 -18.95
C ASP A 241 10.88 -13.41 -20.24
N ARG A 242 10.16 -14.13 -21.09
CA ARG A 242 9.51 -13.58 -22.26
C ARG A 242 8.02 -13.86 -22.19
N GLN A 243 7.28 -12.88 -21.68
CA GLN A 243 5.87 -13.02 -21.40
C GLN A 243 5.02 -11.91 -22.03
N ARG A 244 3.71 -12.12 -22.07
CA ARG A 244 2.76 -11.08 -22.48
C ARG A 244 2.47 -10.17 -21.30
N ALA A 245 2.76 -8.87 -21.46
CA ALA A 245 2.57 -7.87 -20.41
C ALA A 245 1.98 -6.58 -20.99
N GLY A 246 1.45 -5.73 -20.13
CA GLY A 246 1.14 -4.36 -20.51
C GLY A 246 2.44 -3.60 -20.78
N TYR A 247 2.55 -2.93 -21.93
CA TYR A 247 3.75 -2.18 -22.32
C TYR A 247 3.39 -0.78 -22.77
N ALA A 248 4.19 0.20 -22.38
CA ALA A 248 4.12 1.56 -22.90
C ALA A 248 5.53 2.14 -23.00
N ALA A 249 5.76 3.01 -23.98
CA ALA A 249 6.99 3.77 -24.12
C ALA A 249 6.70 5.22 -24.52
N THR A 250 7.46 6.13 -23.92
CA THR A 250 7.54 7.55 -24.28
C THR A 250 9.01 7.92 -24.49
N GLU A 251 9.30 9.17 -24.80
CA GLU A 251 10.70 9.62 -24.90
C GLU A 251 11.45 9.53 -23.57
N SER A 252 10.74 9.68 -22.45
CA SER A 252 11.33 9.76 -21.10
C SER A 252 11.28 8.44 -20.33
N PHE A 253 10.36 7.52 -20.67
CA PHE A 253 10.09 6.32 -19.88
C PHE A 253 9.70 5.12 -20.73
N THR A 254 10.07 3.94 -20.24
CA THR A 254 9.46 2.67 -20.64
C THR A 254 8.74 2.07 -19.44
N ALA A 255 7.52 1.57 -19.62
CA ALA A 255 6.74 0.95 -18.58
C ALA A 255 6.29 -0.46 -18.95
N VAL A 256 6.30 -1.35 -17.95
CA VAL A 256 5.79 -2.72 -18.06
C VAL A 256 4.87 -2.99 -16.90
N SER A 257 3.66 -3.46 -17.17
CA SER A 257 2.67 -3.85 -16.15
C SER A 257 2.61 -5.36 -16.05
N LEU A 258 2.96 -5.88 -14.86
CA LEU A 258 2.94 -7.30 -14.53
C LEU A 258 1.74 -7.56 -13.62
N PRO A 259 0.74 -8.35 -14.04
CA PRO A 259 -0.41 -8.66 -13.23
C PRO A 259 -0.12 -9.69 -12.14
N TYR A 260 -0.88 -9.63 -11.05
CA TYR A 260 -0.96 -10.64 -10.01
C TYR A 260 -2.28 -11.40 -10.09
N GLY A 261 -2.25 -12.67 -9.73
CA GLY A 261 -3.41 -13.52 -9.54
C GLY A 261 -4.45 -13.42 -10.66
N ASN A 262 -5.64 -12.90 -10.35
CA ASN A 262 -6.75 -12.68 -11.28
C ASN A 262 -6.66 -11.35 -12.06
N GLU A 263 -5.53 -10.67 -12.04
CA GLU A 263 -5.27 -9.38 -12.69
C GLU A 263 -5.97 -8.16 -12.04
N ALA A 264 -6.57 -8.31 -10.85
CA ALA A 264 -7.12 -7.17 -10.10
C ALA A 264 -6.00 -6.22 -9.61
N TYR A 265 -4.83 -6.77 -9.37
CA TYR A 265 -3.62 -6.04 -8.98
C TYR A 265 -2.54 -6.21 -10.01
N SER A 266 -1.66 -5.22 -10.13
CA SER A 266 -0.48 -5.29 -10.98
C SER A 266 0.67 -4.48 -10.40
N MET A 267 1.91 -4.89 -10.74
CA MET A 267 3.10 -4.07 -10.56
C MET A 267 3.40 -3.32 -11.85
N LEU A 268 3.39 -2.00 -11.80
CA LEU A 268 3.88 -1.18 -12.91
C LEU A 268 5.36 -0.86 -12.70
N LEU A 269 6.21 -1.46 -13.52
CA LEU A 269 7.64 -1.17 -13.58
C LEU A 269 7.84 0.03 -14.51
N VAL A 270 8.49 1.09 -14.03
CA VAL A 270 8.78 2.29 -14.83
C VAL A 270 10.29 2.50 -14.89
N LEU A 271 10.85 2.38 -16.09
CA LEU A 271 12.25 2.59 -16.34
C LEU A 271 12.48 3.95 -17.01
N PRO A 272 13.17 4.89 -16.36
CA PRO A 272 13.52 6.17 -16.96
C PRO A 272 14.50 5.99 -18.12
N ALA A 273 14.50 6.93 -19.06
CA ALA A 273 15.49 7.00 -20.13
C ALA A 273 16.91 7.11 -19.54
N ALA A 274 17.89 6.58 -20.25
CA ALA A 274 19.28 6.56 -19.80
C ALA A 274 19.79 7.99 -19.51
N GLY A 275 20.41 8.15 -18.34
CA GLY A 275 20.94 9.44 -17.86
C GLY A 275 19.93 10.30 -17.10
N THR A 276 18.69 9.86 -16.92
CA THR A 276 17.71 10.54 -16.06
C THR A 276 17.95 10.17 -14.60
N ASP A 277 18.10 11.16 -13.74
CA ASP A 277 18.20 10.93 -12.30
C ASP A 277 16.81 10.60 -11.70
N MET A 278 16.79 9.85 -10.57
CA MET A 278 15.56 9.35 -9.97
C MET A 278 14.66 10.47 -9.43
N ALA A 279 15.23 11.59 -8.96
CA ALA A 279 14.44 12.73 -8.51
C ALA A 279 13.76 13.45 -9.70
N GLN A 280 14.45 13.53 -10.85
CA GLN A 280 13.84 14.02 -12.09
C GLN A 280 12.73 13.08 -12.57
N ALA A 281 12.96 11.77 -12.52
CA ALA A 281 11.96 10.75 -12.87
C ALA A 281 10.71 10.88 -12.00
N GLY A 282 10.86 10.99 -10.67
CA GLY A 282 9.75 11.17 -9.74
C GLY A 282 8.94 12.44 -10.01
N ARG A 283 9.60 13.55 -10.30
CA ARG A 283 8.92 14.80 -10.71
C ARG A 283 8.15 14.62 -12.00
N ALA A 284 8.78 14.08 -13.03
CA ALA A 284 8.14 13.90 -14.32
C ALA A 284 6.90 12.98 -14.25
N LEU A 285 6.96 11.92 -13.44
CA LEU A 285 5.80 11.05 -13.20
C LEU A 285 4.64 11.82 -12.55
N ALA A 286 4.92 12.63 -11.54
CA ALA A 286 3.91 13.46 -10.88
C ALA A 286 3.36 14.57 -11.79
N ASP A 287 4.19 15.14 -12.67
CA ASP A 287 3.84 16.23 -13.57
C ASP A 287 3.10 15.75 -14.85
N GLY A 288 2.64 14.51 -14.89
CA GLY A 288 1.76 13.98 -15.93
C GLY A 288 2.25 12.75 -16.68
N ALA A 289 3.54 12.39 -16.60
CA ALA A 289 4.07 11.20 -17.30
C ALA A 289 3.40 9.91 -16.83
N TRP A 290 2.93 9.83 -15.58
CA TRP A 290 2.15 8.69 -15.08
C TRP A 290 0.86 8.50 -15.91
N LYS A 291 0.06 9.55 -16.06
CA LYS A 291 -1.20 9.52 -16.84
C LYS A 291 -0.93 9.19 -18.31
N GLU A 292 0.13 9.75 -18.87
CA GLU A 292 0.55 9.44 -20.24
C GLU A 292 0.92 7.97 -20.41
N LEU A 293 1.80 7.42 -19.55
CA LEU A 293 2.23 6.03 -19.60
C LEU A 293 1.05 5.07 -19.44
N THR A 294 0.22 5.28 -18.41
CA THR A 294 -0.89 4.37 -18.12
C THR A 294 -1.96 4.38 -19.21
N SER A 295 -2.21 5.53 -19.86
CA SER A 295 -3.15 5.63 -20.98
C SER A 295 -2.63 4.97 -22.26
N ARG A 296 -1.32 4.74 -22.39
CA ARG A 296 -0.69 4.13 -23.56
C ARG A 296 -0.37 2.64 -23.37
N LEU A 297 -0.71 2.05 -22.23
CA LEU A 297 -0.48 0.62 -22.01
C LEU A 297 -1.26 -0.23 -23.02
N TYR A 298 -0.56 -1.16 -23.68
CA TYR A 298 -1.16 -2.15 -24.57
C TYR A 298 -0.48 -3.52 -24.37
N GLY A 299 -1.19 -4.59 -24.67
CA GLY A 299 -0.63 -5.94 -24.54
C GLY A 299 0.45 -6.22 -25.57
N ALA A 300 1.67 -6.50 -25.13
CA ALA A 300 2.82 -6.80 -25.96
C ALA A 300 3.56 -8.03 -25.45
N GLN A 301 4.34 -8.67 -26.34
CA GLN A 301 5.34 -9.66 -25.95
C GLN A 301 6.59 -8.91 -25.50
N VAL A 302 6.99 -9.05 -24.25
CA VAL A 302 8.11 -8.33 -23.65
C VAL A 302 9.21 -9.32 -23.25
N ASP A 303 10.45 -9.05 -23.68
CA ASP A 303 11.63 -9.69 -23.12
C ASP A 303 12.03 -8.94 -21.85
N LEU A 304 11.74 -9.51 -20.68
CA LEU A 304 11.85 -8.86 -19.40
C LEU A 304 13.07 -9.35 -18.63
N LYS A 305 13.78 -8.39 -18.02
CA LYS A 305 14.81 -8.63 -17.01
C LYS A 305 14.45 -7.85 -15.76
N LEU A 306 14.15 -8.57 -14.71
CA LEU A 306 13.77 -7.98 -13.41
C LEU A 306 14.70 -8.51 -12.33
N PRO A 307 15.41 -7.65 -11.59
CA PRO A 307 16.21 -8.11 -10.47
C PRO A 307 15.33 -8.69 -9.36
N LYS A 308 15.74 -9.82 -8.80
CA LYS A 308 15.22 -10.31 -7.53
C LYS A 308 15.84 -9.47 -6.43
N PHE A 309 15.02 -8.91 -5.54
CA PHE A 309 15.51 -8.02 -4.48
C PHE A 309 14.62 -8.02 -3.25
N THR A 310 15.21 -7.64 -2.14
CA THR A 310 14.52 -7.24 -0.92
C THR A 310 15.02 -5.87 -0.52
N THR A 311 14.12 -4.95 -0.22
CA THR A 311 14.47 -3.65 0.35
C THR A 311 13.54 -3.31 1.50
N GLU A 312 14.10 -2.66 2.52
CA GLU A 312 13.39 -2.16 3.68
C GLU A 312 13.83 -0.71 3.88
N VAL A 313 12.86 0.18 4.07
CA VAL A 313 13.08 1.63 4.17
C VAL A 313 12.20 2.16 5.29
N GLU A 314 12.77 3.03 6.10
CA GLU A 314 12.02 3.92 7.00
C GLU A 314 12.09 5.34 6.42
N GLN A 315 10.92 5.88 6.06
CA GLN A 315 10.75 7.17 5.41
C GLN A 315 10.14 8.15 6.41
N PRO A 316 10.86 9.21 6.82
CA PRO A 316 10.26 10.32 7.57
C PRO A 316 9.21 11.04 6.73
N LEU A 317 8.07 11.38 7.32
CA LEU A 317 6.94 11.98 6.62
C LEU A 317 6.60 13.41 7.05
N ASN A 318 7.14 13.92 8.17
CA ASN A 318 6.79 15.27 8.65
C ASN A 318 6.97 16.34 7.56
N GLU A 319 8.18 16.46 7.01
CA GLU A 319 8.50 17.44 5.97
C GLU A 319 7.79 17.13 4.64
N VAL A 320 7.54 15.83 4.35
CA VAL A 320 6.81 15.41 3.15
C VAL A 320 5.37 15.90 3.21
N ILE A 321 4.66 15.63 4.30
CA ILE A 321 3.26 16.00 4.48
C ILE A 321 3.12 17.53 4.65
N ALA A 322 4.04 18.17 5.37
CA ALA A 322 4.08 19.64 5.45
C ALA A 322 4.24 20.27 4.05
N GLY A 323 5.10 19.71 3.22
CA GLY A 323 5.32 20.14 1.83
C GLY A 323 4.12 19.87 0.89
N LEU A 324 3.24 18.94 1.25
CA LEU A 324 1.98 18.69 0.54
C LEU A 324 0.87 19.67 0.92
N GLY A 325 1.05 20.48 1.97
CA GLY A 325 0.12 21.52 2.36
C GLY A 325 -0.52 21.36 3.74
N ALA A 326 -0.04 20.42 4.57
CA ALA A 326 -0.52 20.25 5.96
C ALA A 326 0.60 20.47 7.00
N PRO A 327 1.23 21.66 7.06
CA PRO A 327 2.31 21.94 8.00
C PRO A 327 1.82 22.21 9.44
N THR A 328 0.55 22.61 9.62
CA THR A 328 0.05 23.06 10.93
C THR A 328 -0.05 21.90 11.92
N MET A 329 -0.38 20.68 11.45
CA MET A 329 -0.48 19.51 12.30
C MET A 329 0.80 19.14 13.07
N PHE A 330 1.96 19.60 12.59
CA PHE A 330 3.28 19.34 13.19
C PHE A 330 3.77 20.45 14.13
N LYS A 331 2.94 21.45 14.45
CA LYS A 331 3.35 22.61 15.21
C LYS A 331 2.54 22.73 16.50
N PRO A 332 3.14 23.26 17.57
CA PRO A 332 2.35 23.76 18.71
C PRO A 332 1.29 24.74 18.21
N GLY A 333 0.05 24.52 18.59
CA GLY A 333 -1.10 25.27 18.06
C GLY A 333 -1.89 24.55 16.96
N ALA A 334 -1.52 23.33 16.62
CA ALA A 334 -2.42 22.43 15.90
C ALA A 334 -3.72 22.25 16.67
N ASP A 335 -4.85 22.20 15.97
CA ASP A 335 -6.17 22.06 16.56
C ASP A 335 -6.69 20.63 16.36
N PHE A 336 -6.51 19.81 17.38
CA PHE A 336 -7.04 18.44 17.46
C PHE A 336 -8.13 18.31 18.53
N SER A 337 -8.91 19.36 18.74
CA SER A 337 -9.93 19.46 19.80
C SER A 337 -11.08 18.46 19.65
N LYS A 338 -11.31 17.89 18.45
CA LYS A 338 -12.26 16.77 18.30
C LYS A 338 -11.69 15.44 18.78
N LEU A 339 -10.37 15.31 18.82
CA LEU A 339 -9.71 14.10 19.26
C LEU A 339 -9.66 14.04 20.79
N ALA A 340 -9.21 15.10 21.43
CA ALA A 340 -9.02 15.15 22.88
C ALA A 340 -8.92 16.60 23.38
N ASP A 341 -9.05 16.80 24.70
CA ASP A 341 -8.77 18.07 25.35
C ASP A 341 -7.26 18.34 25.38
N GLY A 342 -6.89 19.62 25.27
CA GLY A 342 -5.51 20.09 25.37
C GLY A 342 -4.87 20.37 24.01
N ASN A 343 -3.66 20.97 24.06
CA ASN A 343 -2.94 21.37 22.86
C ASN A 343 -2.01 20.24 22.39
N MET A 344 -2.45 19.48 21.43
CA MET A 344 -1.69 18.37 20.84
C MET A 344 -1.18 18.73 19.46
N PHE A 345 -0.07 18.12 19.08
CA PHE A 345 0.46 18.18 17.73
C PHE A 345 1.18 16.87 17.39
N VAL A 346 1.38 16.61 16.10
CA VAL A 346 2.14 15.45 15.65
C VAL A 346 3.62 15.74 15.77
N SER A 347 4.31 15.11 16.70
CA SER A 347 5.76 15.29 16.88
C SER A 347 6.56 14.50 15.83
N LYS A 348 6.13 13.29 15.50
CA LYS A 348 6.80 12.42 14.52
C LYS A 348 5.76 11.67 13.68
N MET A 349 5.95 11.68 12.37
CA MET A 349 5.24 10.84 11.42
C MET A 349 6.25 10.15 10.52
N PHE A 350 6.13 8.86 10.33
CA PHE A 350 7.03 8.09 9.47
C PHE A 350 6.32 6.87 8.89
N GLN A 351 6.93 6.27 7.89
CA GLN A 351 6.52 5.00 7.33
C GLN A 351 7.70 4.05 7.28
N LYS A 352 7.55 2.85 7.82
CA LYS A 352 8.46 1.75 7.62
C LYS A 352 7.84 0.76 6.63
N ALA A 353 8.54 0.48 5.55
CA ALA A 353 8.05 -0.38 4.50
C ALA A 353 9.11 -1.38 4.06
N LYS A 354 8.68 -2.57 3.70
CA LYS A 354 9.51 -3.66 3.18
C LYS A 354 8.85 -4.26 1.96
N ILE A 355 9.64 -4.53 0.92
CA ILE A 355 9.21 -5.23 -0.29
C ILE A 355 10.22 -6.31 -0.64
N GLU A 356 9.73 -7.47 -1.01
CA GLU A 356 10.48 -8.59 -1.54
C GLU A 356 9.88 -8.98 -2.89
N VAL A 357 10.72 -9.02 -3.93
CA VAL A 357 10.35 -9.40 -5.30
C VAL A 357 11.13 -10.65 -5.67
N SER A 358 10.43 -11.67 -6.12
CA SER A 358 10.96 -12.97 -6.47
C SER A 358 10.27 -13.55 -7.70
N GLU A 359 10.70 -14.72 -8.14
CA GLU A 359 10.13 -15.46 -9.28
C GLU A 359 8.64 -15.81 -9.05
N GLU A 360 8.24 -16.02 -7.82
CA GLU A 360 6.87 -16.38 -7.43
C GLU A 360 5.91 -15.18 -7.43
N GLY A 361 6.43 -13.99 -7.13
CA GLY A 361 5.60 -12.81 -6.93
C GLY A 361 6.25 -11.75 -6.08
N THR A 362 5.40 -10.96 -5.43
CA THR A 362 5.80 -9.90 -4.51
C THR A 362 5.20 -10.12 -3.14
N LYS A 363 6.01 -9.89 -2.10
CA LYS A 363 5.58 -9.76 -0.72
C LYS A 363 6.00 -8.38 -0.23
N ALA A 364 5.04 -7.57 0.21
CA ALA A 364 5.30 -6.22 0.68
C ALA A 364 4.53 -5.93 1.97
N ALA A 365 5.10 -5.12 2.84
CA ALA A 365 4.42 -4.63 4.03
C ALA A 365 4.86 -3.20 4.33
N ALA A 366 3.96 -2.41 4.89
CA ALA A 366 4.23 -1.07 5.36
C ALA A 366 3.53 -0.82 6.70
N VAL A 367 4.16 -0.05 7.57
CA VAL A 367 3.57 0.55 8.76
C VAL A 367 3.75 2.05 8.67
N THR A 368 2.66 2.80 8.69
CA THR A 368 2.69 4.26 8.81
C THR A 368 2.32 4.62 10.24
N ALA A 369 3.11 5.45 10.89
CA ALA A 369 2.93 5.87 12.27
C ALA A 369 2.87 7.39 12.39
N ALA A 370 2.00 7.87 13.26
CA ALA A 370 2.00 9.26 13.74
C ALA A 370 2.00 9.27 15.27
N ILE A 371 2.95 9.97 15.85
CA ILE A 371 3.12 10.13 17.30
C ILE A 371 2.68 11.54 17.68
N MET A 372 1.74 11.64 18.59
CA MET A 372 1.23 12.92 19.08
C MET A 372 1.71 13.18 20.52
N THR A 373 2.12 14.41 20.75
CA THR A 373 2.57 14.90 22.06
C THR A 373 1.81 16.17 22.45
N MET A 374 1.76 16.45 23.75
CA MET A 374 1.25 17.72 24.25
C MET A 374 2.26 18.83 24.00
N SER A 375 1.78 19.99 23.61
CA SER A 375 2.56 21.21 23.65
C SER A 375 2.80 21.62 25.10
N ALA A 376 4.05 21.84 25.47
CA ALA A 376 4.33 22.49 26.75
C ALA A 376 3.69 23.89 26.76
N TYR A 377 2.92 24.20 27.81
CA TYR A 377 2.45 25.57 28.02
C TYR A 377 3.67 26.42 28.34
N GLU A 378 3.97 27.43 27.54
CA GLU A 378 4.72 28.60 27.96
C GLU A 378 3.78 29.62 28.62
#